data_a3bf1bc9d5b8158a25e89a38c12f4a48
#
_entry.id   a3bf1bc9d5b8158a25e89a38c12f4a48
#
_cell.length_a   1.000
_cell.length_b   1.000
_cell.length_c   1.000
_cell.angle_alpha   90.00
_cell.angle_beta   90.00
_cell.angle_gamma   90.00
#
_symmetry.space_group_name_H-M   'P 1'
#
loop_
_entity.id
_entity.type
_entity.pdbx_description
1 polymer ?
#
loop_
_entity_poly.entity_id
_entity_poly.type
_entity_poly.pdbx_seq_one_letter_code
_entity_poly.pdbx_strand_id
1 'polypeptide(L)'
;GSEMCIRDSPYTEEIFHSYEFLADIDFIRAKALFSIQINGLLPTFEDCQQIDWYHAIHPLLFLSLQKQQKQVVPLDITLDHKNKILLISGPNAGGKSVCLKTVGLLQYMLQCGLLIPVYENSRTGIFDSIFIDIGDEQSIENDLSTYSSHLTNMKFFVRNCDDRTILLIDEFGGGTEPQIGGAIAEALLDRFNKKNSFGVITTHYQNLKHFAEDTPGIIN
;
A
#
# COMPACT_ATOMS: atom_id res chain seq x y z
N GLY A 1 -48.54 -24.56 7.83
CA GLY A 1 -47.51 -23.91 6.98
C GLY A 1 -48.02 -22.67 6.24
N SER A 2 -49.31 -22.63 5.84
CA SER A 2 -49.87 -21.51 5.02
C SER A 2 -50.23 -20.25 5.83
N GLU A 3 -50.65 -20.37 7.07
CA GLU A 3 -51.04 -19.23 7.89
C GLU A 3 -49.84 -18.36 8.35
N MET A 4 -48.66 -18.94 8.57
CA MET A 4 -47.48 -18.21 8.92
C MET A 4 -46.98 -17.34 7.74
N CYS A 5 -47.02 -17.86 6.51
CA CYS A 5 -46.63 -17.13 5.30
C CYS A 5 -47.55 -15.92 5.00
N ILE A 6 -48.84 -16.05 5.28
CA ILE A 6 -49.84 -14.98 5.05
C ILE A 6 -49.68 -13.86 6.10
N ARG A 7 -49.28 -14.19 7.30
CA ARG A 7 -49.13 -13.24 8.42
C ARG A 7 -47.85 -12.37 8.27
N ASP A 8 -46.78 -12.95 7.71
CA ASP A 8 -45.47 -12.29 7.60
C ASP A 8 -45.31 -11.52 6.28
N SER A 9 -46.16 -11.82 5.25
CA SER A 9 -46.11 -11.18 3.93
C SER A 9 -46.23 -9.65 3.94
N PRO A 10 -47.06 -9.00 4.78
CA PRO A 10 -47.15 -7.55 4.86
C PRO A 10 -45.87 -6.86 5.42
N TYR A 11 -45.03 -7.59 6.15
CA TYR A 11 -43.85 -7.07 6.82
C TYR A 11 -42.56 -7.49 6.17
N THR A 12 -42.61 -8.03 4.97
CA THR A 12 -41.41 -8.57 4.28
C THR A 12 -40.36 -7.48 4.08
N GLU A 13 -40.75 -6.27 3.70
CA GLU A 13 -39.81 -5.15 3.48
C GLU A 13 -39.17 -4.71 4.78
N GLU A 14 -39.93 -4.57 5.87
CA GLU A 14 -39.39 -4.20 7.17
C GLU A 14 -38.43 -5.29 7.73
N ILE A 15 -38.71 -6.55 7.43
CA ILE A 15 -37.82 -7.67 7.81
C ILE A 15 -36.50 -7.58 7.03
N PHE A 16 -36.56 -7.31 5.71
CA PHE A 16 -35.36 -7.11 4.92
C PHE A 16 -34.53 -5.89 5.39
N HIS A 17 -35.15 -4.75 5.61
CA HIS A 17 -34.47 -3.57 6.15
C HIS A 17 -33.84 -3.83 7.53
N SER A 18 -34.53 -4.57 8.40
CA SER A 18 -33.99 -4.96 9.70
C SER A 18 -32.77 -5.88 9.56
N TYR A 19 -32.80 -6.78 8.57
CA TYR A 19 -31.68 -7.68 8.28
C TYR A 19 -30.47 -6.92 7.73
N GLU A 20 -30.68 -6.00 6.81
CA GLU A 20 -29.63 -5.11 6.27
C GLU A 20 -29.01 -4.25 7.39
N PHE A 21 -29.83 -3.65 8.24
CA PHE A 21 -29.37 -2.88 9.38
C PHE A 21 -28.51 -3.71 10.34
N LEU A 22 -28.91 -4.95 10.64
CA LEU A 22 -28.12 -5.85 11.48
C LEU A 22 -26.79 -6.22 10.84
N ALA A 23 -26.75 -6.43 9.52
CA ALA A 23 -25.53 -6.71 8.78
C ALA A 23 -24.56 -5.51 8.82
N ASP A 24 -25.08 -4.29 8.64
CA ASP A 24 -24.28 -3.06 8.76
C ASP A 24 -23.68 -2.88 10.17
N ILE A 25 -24.48 -3.10 11.20
CA ILE A 25 -24.02 -3.02 12.60
C ILE A 25 -22.94 -4.08 12.88
N ASP A 26 -23.11 -5.31 12.41
CA ASP A 26 -22.11 -6.37 12.60
C ASP A 26 -20.81 -6.06 11.86
N PHE A 27 -20.90 -5.50 10.65
CA PHE A 27 -19.75 -5.06 9.87
C PHE A 27 -19.00 -3.91 10.55
N ILE A 28 -19.70 -2.89 11.05
CA ILE A 28 -19.09 -1.79 11.81
C ILE A 28 -18.42 -2.33 13.08
N ARG A 29 -19.09 -3.25 13.78
CA ARG A 29 -18.55 -3.90 14.98
C ARG A 29 -17.26 -4.68 14.66
N ALA A 30 -17.24 -5.44 13.56
CA ALA A 30 -16.06 -6.18 13.13
C ALA A 30 -14.87 -5.25 12.85
N LYS A 31 -15.09 -4.14 12.12
CA LYS A 31 -14.08 -3.10 11.90
C LYS A 31 -13.55 -2.50 13.21
N ALA A 32 -14.44 -2.19 14.14
CA ALA A 32 -14.08 -1.61 15.43
C ALA A 32 -13.23 -2.59 16.27
N LEU A 33 -13.62 -3.85 16.34
CA LEU A 33 -12.86 -4.89 17.06
C LEU A 33 -11.47 -5.11 16.45
N PHE A 34 -11.37 -5.13 15.12
CA PHE A 34 -10.09 -5.23 14.44
C PHE A 34 -9.21 -4.02 14.74
N SER A 35 -9.77 -2.81 14.70
CA SER A 35 -9.05 -1.57 15.01
C SER A 35 -8.51 -1.56 16.44
N ILE A 36 -9.29 -2.02 17.42
CA ILE A 36 -8.83 -2.18 18.81
C ILE A 36 -7.66 -3.18 18.88
N GLN A 37 -7.77 -4.30 18.18
CA GLN A 37 -6.76 -5.35 18.19
C GLN A 37 -5.40 -4.91 17.64
N ILE A 38 -5.38 -4.00 16.66
CA ILE A 38 -4.16 -3.47 16.05
C ILE A 38 -3.73 -2.11 16.60
N ASN A 39 -4.41 -1.56 17.61
CA ASN A 39 -4.25 -0.19 18.11
C ASN A 39 -4.43 0.86 17.00
N GLY A 40 -5.43 0.67 16.16
CA GLY A 40 -5.71 1.52 15.00
C GLY A 40 -6.26 2.88 15.43
N LEU A 41 -5.75 3.94 14.79
CA LEU A 41 -6.20 5.32 14.93
C LEU A 41 -6.60 5.89 13.57
N LEU A 42 -7.35 6.98 13.60
CA LEU A 42 -7.70 7.74 12.39
C LEU A 42 -6.69 8.87 12.23
N PRO A 43 -5.82 8.84 11.20
CA PRO A 43 -4.96 9.98 10.90
C PRO A 43 -5.78 11.17 10.42
N THR A 44 -5.22 12.38 10.48
CA THR A 44 -5.85 13.57 9.91
C THR A 44 -5.86 13.45 8.39
N PHE A 45 -7.04 13.56 7.77
CA PHE A 45 -7.17 13.62 6.31
C PHE A 45 -6.91 15.03 5.80
N GLU A 46 -6.08 15.11 4.77
CA GLU A 46 -5.78 16.35 4.05
C GLU A 46 -6.39 16.32 2.64
N ASP A 47 -6.74 17.46 2.12
CA ASP A 47 -7.32 17.61 0.76
C ASP A 47 -6.21 17.64 -0.31
N CYS A 48 -5.16 16.86 -0.12
CA CYS A 48 -4.06 16.68 -1.06
C CYS A 48 -3.46 15.29 -0.89
N GLN A 49 -2.79 14.79 -1.94
CA GLN A 49 -2.07 13.52 -1.87
C GLN A 49 -0.83 13.70 -1.01
N GLN A 50 -0.77 12.99 0.11
CA GLN A 50 0.38 12.90 0.99
C GLN A 50 0.30 11.68 1.90
N ILE A 51 1.43 11.28 2.41
CA ILE A 51 1.60 10.34 3.52
C ILE A 51 2.58 10.97 4.48
N ASP A 52 2.16 11.23 5.71
CA ASP A 52 2.99 11.72 6.79
C ASP A 52 2.63 10.93 8.05
N TRP A 53 3.19 9.72 8.12
CA TRP A 53 2.87 8.76 9.17
C TRP A 53 4.01 8.61 10.14
N TYR A 54 3.66 8.66 11.40
CA TYR A 54 4.56 8.42 12.52
C TYR A 54 4.19 7.10 13.18
N HIS A 55 5.21 6.30 13.47
CA HIS A 55 5.07 5.02 14.16
C HIS A 55 4.11 4.06 13.45
N ALA A 56 4.15 4.01 12.13
CA ALA A 56 3.32 3.11 11.35
C ALA A 56 3.78 1.66 11.53
N ILE A 57 2.84 0.77 11.85
CA ILE A 57 3.12 -0.64 12.13
C ILE A 57 2.37 -1.52 11.13
N HIS A 58 3.04 -2.53 10.59
CA HIS A 58 2.39 -3.53 9.76
C HIS A 58 1.44 -4.40 10.61
N PRO A 59 0.11 -4.34 10.44
CA PRO A 59 -0.85 -4.94 11.38
C PRO A 59 -0.73 -6.47 11.48
N LEU A 60 -0.55 -7.17 10.37
CA LEU A 60 -0.41 -8.63 10.38
C LEU A 60 0.91 -9.08 11.02
N LEU A 61 1.99 -8.32 10.80
CA LEU A 61 3.27 -8.57 11.44
C LEU A 61 3.19 -8.32 12.96
N PHE A 62 2.50 -7.26 13.37
CA PHE A 62 2.22 -6.96 14.78
C PHE A 62 1.50 -8.12 15.46
N LEU A 63 0.40 -8.58 14.89
CA LEU A 63 -0.39 -9.69 15.45
C LEU A 63 0.39 -11.02 15.50
N SER A 64 1.25 -11.26 14.52
CA SER A 64 2.11 -12.46 14.48
C SER A 64 3.22 -12.42 15.52
N LEU A 65 3.93 -11.29 15.65
CA LEU A 65 5.04 -11.12 16.58
C LEU A 65 4.58 -10.96 18.02
N GLN A 66 3.40 -10.38 18.26
CA GLN A 66 2.80 -10.29 19.59
C GLN A 66 2.64 -11.68 20.21
N LYS A 67 2.24 -12.69 19.43
CA LYS A 67 2.16 -14.10 19.90
C LYS A 67 3.52 -14.67 20.31
N GLN A 68 4.60 -14.13 19.77
CA GLN A 68 5.98 -14.52 20.05
C GLN A 68 6.66 -13.63 21.09
N GLN A 69 5.95 -12.66 21.68
CA GLN A 69 6.48 -11.64 22.59
C GLN A 69 7.63 -10.81 21.98
N LYS A 70 7.60 -10.64 20.65
CA LYS A 70 8.54 -9.80 19.90
C LYS A 70 7.91 -8.48 19.50
N GLN A 71 8.71 -7.44 19.37
CA GLN A 71 8.27 -6.12 18.92
C GLN A 71 8.46 -5.95 17.41
N VAL A 72 7.54 -5.24 16.77
CA VAL A 72 7.70 -4.76 15.40
C VAL A 72 8.47 -3.44 15.44
N VAL A 73 9.39 -3.26 14.52
CA VAL A 73 10.04 -1.96 14.31
C VAL A 73 9.05 -1.09 13.55
N PRO A 74 8.64 0.06 14.11
CA PRO A 74 7.71 0.96 13.43
C PRO A 74 8.40 1.71 12.29
N LEU A 75 7.59 2.23 11.37
CA LEU A 75 8.00 3.03 10.22
C LEU A 75 7.55 4.47 10.40
N ASP A 76 8.46 5.43 10.26
CA ASP A 76 8.15 6.83 10.02
C ASP A 76 8.36 7.12 8.54
N ILE A 77 7.38 7.73 7.87
CA ILE A 77 7.45 8.00 6.44
C ILE A 77 6.72 9.30 6.10
N THR A 78 7.39 10.14 5.31
CA THR A 78 6.82 11.37 4.78
C THR A 78 6.96 11.41 3.26
N LEU A 79 5.82 11.44 2.56
CA LEU A 79 5.70 11.70 1.13
C LEU A 79 4.78 12.90 0.96
N ASP A 80 5.28 13.95 0.31
CA ASP A 80 4.57 15.21 0.08
C ASP A 80 4.81 15.73 -1.34
N HIS A 81 4.34 16.93 -1.64
CA HIS A 81 4.53 17.55 -2.96
C HIS A 81 6.00 17.81 -3.34
N LYS A 82 6.91 17.89 -2.37
CA LYS A 82 8.34 18.07 -2.61
C LYS A 82 9.06 16.74 -2.81
N ASN A 83 8.69 15.76 -2.00
CA ASN A 83 9.30 14.43 -1.94
C ASN A 83 8.22 13.38 -2.18
N LYS A 84 7.95 13.07 -3.45
CA LYS A 84 6.83 12.21 -3.85
C LYS A 84 7.20 10.73 -3.88
N ILE A 85 8.46 10.43 -4.21
CA ILE A 85 8.93 9.05 -4.37
C ILE A 85 10.00 8.76 -3.35
N LEU A 86 9.77 7.74 -2.52
CA LEU A 86 10.78 7.14 -1.65
C LEU A 86 11.43 5.95 -2.37
N LEU A 87 12.71 6.09 -2.69
CA LEU A 87 13.52 5.00 -3.23
C LEU A 87 14.27 4.34 -2.08
N ILE A 88 14.01 3.08 -1.79
CA ILE A 88 14.68 2.33 -0.73
C ILE A 88 15.73 1.42 -1.34
N SER A 89 17.00 1.76 -1.16
CA SER A 89 18.12 0.97 -1.64
C SER A 89 18.81 0.18 -0.51
N GLY A 90 19.38 -0.97 -0.83
CA GLY A 90 20.13 -1.77 0.15
C GLY A 90 19.86 -3.27 0.07
N PRO A 91 20.43 -4.08 0.99
CA PRO A 91 20.23 -5.53 1.01
C PRO A 91 18.81 -5.92 1.43
N ASN A 92 18.32 -7.09 0.99
CA ASN A 92 16.95 -7.58 1.29
C ASN A 92 16.68 -7.76 2.77
N ALA A 93 17.67 -8.15 3.54
CA ALA A 93 17.55 -8.34 5.00
C ALA A 93 17.25 -7.04 5.80
N GLY A 94 17.25 -5.88 5.15
CA GLY A 94 17.04 -4.58 5.78
C GLY A 94 15.56 -4.15 5.98
N GLY A 95 14.58 -4.99 5.66
CA GLY A 95 13.16 -4.67 5.86
C GLY A 95 12.53 -3.81 4.74
N LYS A 96 13.18 -3.63 3.59
CA LYS A 96 12.67 -2.85 2.45
C LYS A 96 11.27 -3.26 2.01
N SER A 97 11.09 -4.53 1.71
CA SER A 97 9.78 -5.08 1.27
C SER A 97 8.72 -4.97 2.37
N VAL A 98 9.11 -5.04 3.65
CA VAL A 98 8.18 -4.83 4.77
C VAL A 98 7.73 -3.37 4.82
N CYS A 99 8.63 -2.40 4.64
CA CYS A 99 8.30 -0.99 4.56
C CYS A 99 7.27 -0.73 3.45
N LEU A 100 7.56 -1.18 2.23
CA LEU A 100 6.69 -1.05 1.07
C LEU A 100 5.33 -1.70 1.29
N LYS A 101 5.30 -2.95 1.80
CA LYS A 101 4.06 -3.67 2.12
C LYS A 101 3.26 -2.97 3.23
N THR A 102 3.94 -2.36 4.21
CA THR A 102 3.28 -1.59 5.28
C THR A 102 2.56 -0.39 4.69
N VAL A 103 3.24 0.41 3.87
CA VAL A 103 2.62 1.60 3.24
C VAL A 103 1.42 1.20 2.39
N GLY A 104 1.56 0.19 1.54
CA GLY A 104 0.48 -0.27 0.68
C GLY A 104 -0.74 -0.78 1.45
N LEU A 105 -0.51 -1.62 2.46
CA LEU A 105 -1.59 -2.19 3.25
C LEU A 105 -2.32 -1.11 4.06
N LEU A 106 -1.59 -0.21 4.73
CA LEU A 106 -2.21 0.82 5.55
C LEU A 106 -2.99 1.83 4.70
N GLN A 107 -2.46 2.26 3.55
CA GLN A 107 -3.18 3.16 2.64
C GLN A 107 -4.45 2.49 2.09
N TYR A 108 -4.37 1.23 1.72
CA TYR A 108 -5.53 0.48 1.25
C TYR A 108 -6.58 0.30 2.36
N MET A 109 -6.16 -0.02 3.59
CA MET A 109 -7.05 -0.12 4.75
C MET A 109 -7.79 1.19 5.00
N LEU A 110 -7.10 2.33 4.99
CA LEU A 110 -7.72 3.65 5.15
C LEU A 110 -8.78 3.91 4.09
N GLN A 111 -8.48 3.62 2.84
CA GLN A 111 -9.42 3.83 1.72
C GLN A 111 -10.59 2.84 1.74
N CYS A 112 -10.49 1.74 2.48
CA CYS A 112 -11.59 0.83 2.82
C CYS A 112 -12.35 1.24 4.09
N GLY A 113 -12.01 2.38 4.71
CA GLY A 113 -12.64 2.86 5.93
C GLY A 113 -12.26 2.06 7.18
N LEU A 114 -11.02 1.56 7.25
CA LEU A 114 -10.43 0.94 8.43
C LEU A 114 -9.48 1.93 9.11
N LEU A 115 -9.38 1.86 10.44
CA LEU A 115 -8.35 2.56 11.20
C LEU A 115 -7.01 1.86 11.01
N ILE A 116 -5.91 2.60 11.14
CA ILE A 116 -4.56 2.08 10.95
C ILE A 116 -3.67 2.32 12.18
N PRO A 117 -2.71 1.44 12.45
CA PRO A 117 -1.79 1.57 13.59
C PRO A 117 -0.69 2.60 13.30
N VAL A 118 -1.00 3.87 13.59
CA VAL A 118 -0.10 5.04 13.50
C VAL A 118 -0.29 5.92 14.72
N TYR A 119 0.58 6.92 14.92
CA TYR A 119 0.37 7.92 15.98
C TYR A 119 -0.66 8.99 15.57
N GLU A 120 -1.26 9.65 16.56
CA GLU A 120 -2.34 10.65 16.40
C GLU A 120 -1.95 11.86 15.54
N ASN A 121 -0.66 12.23 15.52
CA ASN A 121 -0.15 13.34 14.72
C ASN A 121 0.08 12.98 13.24
N SER A 122 -0.25 11.77 12.84
CA SER A 122 -0.13 11.32 11.44
C SER A 122 -1.18 11.99 10.55
N ARG A 123 -0.78 12.27 9.30
CA ARG A 123 -1.61 12.86 8.26
C ARG A 123 -1.60 12.00 7.01
N THR A 124 -2.68 12.06 6.25
CA THR A 124 -2.81 11.27 5.02
C THR A 124 -3.71 11.96 4.00
N GLY A 125 -3.44 11.70 2.73
CA GLY A 125 -4.35 12.01 1.63
C GLY A 125 -4.96 10.76 1.04
N ILE A 126 -5.90 10.95 0.12
CA ILE A 126 -6.56 9.89 -0.63
C ILE A 126 -5.94 9.79 -2.02
N PHE A 127 -5.57 8.60 -2.44
CA PHE A 127 -5.08 8.32 -3.79
C PHE A 127 -6.21 7.70 -4.63
N ASP A 128 -6.35 8.16 -5.86
CA ASP A 128 -7.37 7.61 -6.78
C ASP A 128 -6.96 6.23 -7.30
N SER A 129 -5.66 5.97 -7.36
CA SER A 129 -5.11 4.70 -7.82
C SER A 129 -3.95 4.23 -6.96
N ILE A 130 -3.94 2.95 -6.63
CA ILE A 130 -2.83 2.26 -5.96
C ILE A 130 -2.31 1.18 -6.93
N PHE A 131 -1.14 1.38 -7.51
CA PHE A 131 -0.52 0.41 -8.40
C PHE A 131 0.54 -0.39 -7.67
N ILE A 132 0.44 -1.71 -7.74
CA ILE A 132 1.26 -2.63 -6.95
C ILE A 132 1.99 -3.59 -7.90
N ASP A 133 3.30 -3.67 -7.75
CA ASP A 133 4.17 -4.65 -8.39
C ASP A 133 5.13 -5.22 -7.37
N ILE A 134 4.68 -6.26 -6.68
CA ILE A 134 5.40 -6.95 -5.62
C ILE A 134 5.56 -8.41 -6.06
N GLY A 135 6.77 -8.80 -6.41
CA GLY A 135 7.11 -10.17 -6.79
C GLY A 135 7.21 -11.09 -5.58
N ASP A 136 6.84 -12.36 -5.72
CA ASP A 136 7.22 -13.41 -4.79
C ASP A 136 8.52 -14.05 -5.25
N GLU A 137 9.56 -14.00 -4.41
CA GLU A 137 10.89 -14.61 -4.64
C GLU A 137 10.88 -16.16 -4.78
N GLN A 138 9.72 -16.82 -4.76
CA GLN A 138 9.63 -18.27 -4.53
C GLN A 138 9.45 -19.14 -5.77
N SER A 139 9.52 -18.64 -7.00
CA SER A 139 9.43 -19.46 -8.19
C SER A 139 10.68 -19.42 -9.07
N ILE A 140 11.69 -20.20 -8.71
CA ILE A 140 12.93 -20.40 -9.49
C ILE A 140 12.65 -20.94 -10.91
N GLU A 141 11.48 -21.49 -11.17
CA GLU A 141 11.10 -22.06 -12.48
C GLU A 141 10.57 -21.02 -13.50
N ASN A 142 10.42 -19.73 -13.10
CA ASN A 142 9.72 -18.73 -13.92
C ASN A 142 10.44 -17.37 -14.06
N ASP A 143 11.75 -17.30 -13.94
CA ASP A 143 12.48 -16.01 -14.00
C ASP A 143 12.15 -15.18 -15.26
N LEU A 144 12.02 -15.83 -16.41
CA LEU A 144 11.68 -15.15 -17.66
C LEU A 144 10.21 -14.66 -17.71
N SER A 145 9.31 -15.39 -17.06
CA SER A 145 7.89 -15.00 -16.95
C SER A 145 7.71 -13.85 -15.94
N THR A 146 8.48 -13.84 -14.87
CA THR A 146 8.47 -12.80 -13.84
C THR A 146 8.95 -11.47 -14.41
N TYR A 147 10.08 -11.44 -15.13
CA TYR A 147 10.58 -10.21 -15.78
C TYR A 147 9.58 -9.65 -16.82
N SER A 148 9.00 -10.52 -17.64
CA SER A 148 7.98 -10.11 -18.62
C SER A 148 6.74 -9.51 -17.95
N SER A 149 6.33 -10.08 -16.81
CA SER A 149 5.21 -9.57 -16.03
C SER A 149 5.52 -8.19 -15.43
N HIS A 150 6.70 -8.01 -14.83
CA HIS A 150 7.16 -6.72 -14.33
C HIS A 150 7.17 -5.65 -15.43
N LEU A 151 7.73 -5.96 -16.60
CA LEU A 151 7.74 -5.01 -17.73
C LEU A 151 6.33 -4.66 -18.22
N THR A 152 5.42 -5.63 -18.21
CA THR A 152 4.01 -5.40 -18.58
C THR A 152 3.34 -4.48 -17.57
N ASN A 153 3.57 -4.70 -16.27
CA ASN A 153 3.08 -3.84 -15.20
C ASN A 153 3.68 -2.43 -15.33
N MET A 154 4.99 -2.29 -15.56
CA MET A 154 5.63 -1.00 -15.75
C MET A 154 5.06 -0.24 -16.95
N LYS A 155 4.81 -0.92 -18.05
CA LYS A 155 4.14 -0.34 -19.22
C LYS A 155 2.75 0.18 -18.89
N PHE A 156 1.99 -0.56 -18.12
CA PHE A 156 0.67 -0.14 -17.66
C PHE A 156 0.78 1.07 -16.71
N PHE A 157 1.68 1.02 -15.73
CA PHE A 157 1.88 2.09 -14.75
C PHE A 157 2.27 3.41 -15.42
N VAL A 158 3.28 3.39 -16.31
CA VAL A 158 3.70 4.58 -17.06
C VAL A 158 2.57 5.20 -17.89
N ARG A 159 1.65 4.40 -18.40
CA ARG A 159 0.53 4.90 -19.20
C ARG A 159 -0.56 5.53 -18.37
N ASN A 160 -0.84 4.97 -17.20
CA ASN A 160 -2.04 5.25 -16.42
C ASN A 160 -1.79 6.01 -15.11
N CYS A 161 -0.54 6.15 -14.65
CA CYS A 161 -0.25 6.93 -13.44
C CYS A 161 -0.34 8.43 -13.69
N ASP A 162 -0.66 9.16 -12.64
CA ASP A 162 -0.76 10.61 -12.56
C ASP A 162 -0.36 11.10 -11.16
N ASP A 163 -0.62 12.35 -10.84
CA ASP A 163 -0.33 12.99 -9.55
C ASP A 163 -1.24 12.53 -8.40
N ARG A 164 -2.28 11.72 -8.70
CA ARG A 164 -3.19 11.11 -7.72
C ARG A 164 -2.96 9.60 -7.55
N THR A 165 -1.86 9.10 -8.12
CA THR A 165 -1.48 7.69 -8.09
C THR A 165 -0.35 7.45 -7.12
N ILE A 166 -0.43 6.37 -6.31
CA ILE A 166 0.70 5.84 -5.54
C ILE A 166 1.19 4.52 -6.16
N LEU A 167 2.49 4.43 -6.35
CA LEU A 167 3.21 3.28 -6.92
C LEU A 167 3.92 2.51 -5.80
N LEU A 168 3.72 1.22 -5.75
CA LEU A 168 4.36 0.31 -4.79
C LEU A 168 5.10 -0.76 -5.58
N ILE A 169 6.42 -0.58 -5.76
CA ILE A 169 7.22 -1.44 -6.63
C ILE A 169 8.37 -2.05 -5.83
N ASP A 170 8.40 -3.37 -5.76
CA ASP A 170 9.51 -4.11 -5.12
C ASP A 170 10.51 -4.57 -6.18
N GLU A 171 11.79 -4.61 -5.81
CA GLU A 171 12.92 -5.06 -6.65
C GLU A 171 12.98 -4.40 -8.04
N PHE A 172 12.74 -3.09 -8.08
CA PHE A 172 12.63 -2.32 -9.31
C PHE A 172 13.83 -2.48 -10.24
N GLY A 173 13.56 -2.91 -11.47
CA GLY A 173 14.55 -3.20 -12.50
C GLY A 173 15.14 -4.61 -12.44
N GLY A 174 14.79 -5.43 -11.42
CA GLY A 174 15.29 -6.80 -11.26
C GLY A 174 14.89 -7.76 -12.40
N GLY A 175 15.52 -8.94 -12.42
CA GLY A 175 15.16 -10.02 -13.35
C GLY A 175 15.83 -9.95 -14.74
N THR A 176 16.77 -9.01 -14.98
CA THR A 176 17.53 -8.91 -16.23
C THR A 176 19.00 -8.56 -15.95
N GLU A 177 19.78 -8.45 -17.02
CA GLU A 177 21.18 -8.02 -16.93
C GLU A 177 21.28 -6.66 -16.24
N PRO A 178 22.16 -6.50 -15.23
CA PRO A 178 22.17 -5.34 -14.34
C PRO A 178 22.32 -3.98 -15.03
N GLN A 179 23.08 -3.89 -16.09
CA GLN A 179 23.28 -2.62 -16.82
C GLN A 179 22.00 -2.21 -17.56
N ILE A 180 21.36 -3.15 -18.21
CA ILE A 180 20.10 -2.90 -18.95
C ILE A 180 18.97 -2.63 -17.97
N GLY A 181 18.81 -3.46 -16.94
CA GLY A 181 17.79 -3.30 -15.91
C GLY A 181 17.89 -1.96 -15.19
N GLY A 182 19.10 -1.57 -14.80
CA GLY A 182 19.36 -0.29 -14.16
C GLY A 182 19.02 0.92 -15.07
N ALA A 183 19.37 0.88 -16.35
CA ALA A 183 19.05 1.96 -17.28
C ALA A 183 17.55 2.09 -17.57
N ILE A 184 16.85 0.96 -17.72
CA ILE A 184 15.38 0.95 -17.89
C ILE A 184 14.69 1.48 -16.65
N ALA A 185 15.12 1.04 -15.45
CA ALA A 185 14.56 1.48 -14.19
C ALA A 185 14.75 3.00 -13.99
N GLU A 186 15.91 3.55 -14.32
CA GLU A 186 16.18 4.99 -14.24
C GLU A 186 15.25 5.78 -15.18
N ALA A 187 15.09 5.34 -16.44
CA ALA A 187 14.18 5.98 -17.39
C ALA A 187 12.70 5.92 -16.96
N LEU A 188 12.28 4.83 -16.32
CA LEU A 188 10.94 4.67 -15.78
C LEU A 188 10.73 5.56 -14.53
N LEU A 189 11.72 5.62 -13.64
CA LEU A 189 11.68 6.45 -12.44
C LEU A 189 11.57 7.93 -12.79
N ASP A 190 12.34 8.40 -13.79
CA ASP A 190 12.23 9.75 -14.35
C ASP A 190 10.81 10.04 -14.87
N ARG A 191 10.22 9.08 -15.58
CA ARG A 191 8.85 9.24 -16.06
C ARG A 191 7.81 9.29 -14.97
N PHE A 192 7.91 8.48 -13.95
CA PHE A 192 7.01 8.54 -12.78
C PHE A 192 7.13 9.88 -12.05
N ASN A 193 8.35 10.36 -11.86
CA ASN A 193 8.59 11.65 -11.23
C ASN A 193 8.04 12.83 -12.06
N LYS A 194 8.23 12.83 -13.38
CA LYS A 194 7.67 13.84 -14.30
C LYS A 194 6.14 13.85 -14.33
N LYS A 195 5.49 12.72 -14.07
CA LYS A 195 4.04 12.63 -13.92
C LYS A 195 3.54 13.03 -12.53
N ASN A 196 4.44 13.42 -11.64
CA ASN A 196 4.16 13.77 -10.26
C ASN A 196 3.53 12.64 -9.43
N SER A 197 3.70 11.38 -9.84
CA SER A 197 3.19 10.25 -9.10
C SER A 197 3.91 10.07 -7.77
N PHE A 198 3.19 9.61 -6.78
CA PHE A 198 3.75 9.20 -5.50
C PHE A 198 4.24 7.75 -5.57
N GLY A 199 5.17 7.38 -4.71
CA GLY A 199 5.62 5.98 -4.70
C GLY A 199 6.57 5.60 -3.58
N VAL A 200 6.55 4.31 -3.26
CA VAL A 200 7.58 3.62 -2.49
C VAL A 200 8.15 2.53 -3.38
N ILE A 201 9.43 2.63 -3.68
CA ILE A 201 10.11 1.77 -4.65
C ILE A 201 11.35 1.18 -4.01
N THR A 202 11.51 -0.12 -4.04
CA THR A 202 12.75 -0.78 -3.58
C THR A 202 13.63 -1.16 -4.75
N THR A 203 14.92 -1.13 -4.55
CA THR A 203 15.90 -1.50 -5.59
C THR A 203 17.21 -2.01 -5.00
N HIS A 204 17.94 -2.76 -5.82
CA HIS A 204 19.34 -3.14 -5.58
C HIS A 204 20.33 -2.36 -6.45
N TYR A 205 19.85 -1.54 -7.37
CA TYR A 205 20.69 -0.82 -8.33
C TYR A 205 21.30 0.45 -7.76
N GLN A 206 22.61 0.55 -7.77
CA GLN A 206 23.35 1.71 -7.24
C GLN A 206 23.16 2.98 -8.10
N ASN A 207 23.00 2.84 -9.42
CA ASN A 207 22.75 3.97 -10.31
C ASN A 207 21.45 4.70 -9.95
N LEU A 208 20.39 4.00 -9.53
CA LEU A 208 19.15 4.61 -9.09
C LEU A 208 19.31 5.44 -7.82
N LYS A 209 20.21 5.04 -6.92
CA LYS A 209 20.55 5.83 -5.75
C LYS A 209 21.14 7.19 -6.14
N HIS A 210 22.13 7.19 -7.03
CA HIS A 210 22.75 8.42 -7.53
C HIS A 210 21.72 9.28 -8.29
N PHE A 211 20.90 8.65 -9.13
CA PHE A 211 19.83 9.34 -9.81
C PHE A 211 18.85 10.03 -8.86
N ALA A 212 18.48 9.38 -7.75
CA ALA A 212 17.60 9.94 -6.73
C ALA A 212 18.23 11.14 -6.01
N GLU A 213 19.54 11.07 -5.70
CA GLU A 213 20.28 12.17 -5.06
C GLU A 213 20.31 13.44 -5.93
N ASP A 214 20.33 13.29 -7.25
CA ASP A 214 20.43 14.39 -8.22
C ASP A 214 19.04 14.84 -8.73
N THR A 215 17.95 14.14 -8.41
CA THR A 215 16.62 14.39 -8.98
C THR A 215 15.64 14.92 -7.94
N PRO A 216 15.20 16.20 -8.02
CA PRO A 216 14.17 16.72 -7.14
C PRO A 216 12.86 15.90 -7.21
N GLY A 217 12.25 15.65 -6.07
CA GLY A 217 11.02 14.87 -5.97
C GLY A 217 11.22 13.41 -5.59
N ILE A 218 12.47 12.93 -5.58
CA ILE A 218 12.84 11.57 -5.18
C ILE A 218 13.76 11.65 -3.97
N ILE A 219 13.49 10.87 -2.95
CA ILE A 219 14.33 10.72 -1.75
C ILE A 219 14.82 9.27 -1.63
N ASN A 220 16.01 9.08 -1.03
CA ASN A 220 16.61 7.76 -0.79
C ASN A 220 16.97 7.58 0.70
#